data_3fdce26950504ed1b0ed1ef3dd70b5c6
#
_entry.id   3fdce26950504ed1b0ed1ef3dd70b5c6
#
_cell.length_a   1.000
_cell.length_b   1.000
_cell.length_c   1.000
_cell.angle_alpha   90.00
_cell.angle_beta   90.00
_cell.angle_gamma   90.00
#
_symmetry.space_group_name_H-M   'P 1'
#
loop_
_entity.id
_entity.type
_entity.pdbx_description
1 polymer ?
#
loop_
_entity_poly.entity_id
_entity_poly.type
_entity_poly.pdbx_seq_one_letter_code
_entity_poly.pdbx_strand_id
1 'polypeptide(L)'
;MGGPDAEREVSLMSGVEVARALASSGAFDVTPLTVDRPTADALLAQRPDVIYPILHGPWGEGGPLQEILEQLALSHGIGYVGPRPRPAMIAMNKLATKSMAAGLGVRTPRSRELRIGEPLDLVAPLVLKPSNDGSSVDLRICKNAD
;
A
#
# COMPACT_ATOMS: atom_id res chain seq x y z
N MET A 1 -8.67 8.33 2.88
CA MET A 1 -9.02 7.45 1.77
C MET A 1 -8.88 8.16 0.43
N GLY A 2 -8.86 7.43 -0.69
CA GLY A 2 -8.61 7.97 -2.03
C GLY A 2 -7.19 7.67 -2.51
N GLY A 3 -6.40 8.69 -2.77
CA GLY A 3 -5.04 8.58 -3.31
C GLY A 3 -4.98 8.76 -4.83
N PRO A 4 -3.78 8.91 -5.38
CA PRO A 4 -3.56 9.18 -6.81
C PRO A 4 -3.47 7.91 -7.67
N ASP A 5 -3.32 6.74 -7.04
CA ASP A 5 -2.99 5.50 -7.72
C ASP A 5 -4.22 4.78 -8.32
N ALA A 6 -3.99 3.78 -9.14
CA ALA A 6 -5.05 3.01 -9.82
C ALA A 6 -6.02 2.32 -8.84
N GLU A 7 -5.61 2.15 -7.59
CA GLU A 7 -6.40 1.54 -6.51
C GLU A 7 -7.31 2.52 -5.76
N ARG A 8 -7.49 3.75 -6.27
CA ARG A 8 -8.29 4.80 -5.63
C ARG A 8 -9.69 4.33 -5.23
N GLU A 9 -10.41 3.65 -6.12
CA GLU A 9 -11.77 3.18 -5.86
C GLU A 9 -11.80 2.13 -4.73
N VAL A 10 -10.81 1.25 -4.68
CA VAL A 10 -10.66 0.27 -3.60
C VAL A 10 -10.43 0.97 -2.27
N SER A 11 -9.60 2.01 -2.27
CA SER A 11 -9.34 2.84 -1.11
C SER A 11 -10.60 3.56 -0.61
N LEU A 12 -11.41 4.10 -1.51
CA LEU A 12 -12.66 4.77 -1.16
C LEU A 12 -13.65 3.79 -0.52
N MET A 13 -13.82 2.62 -1.11
CA MET A 13 -14.70 1.57 -0.57
C MET A 13 -14.25 1.11 0.82
N SER A 14 -12.99 0.74 0.95
CA SER A 14 -12.41 0.30 2.24
C SER A 14 -12.46 1.39 3.29
N GLY A 15 -12.17 2.63 2.90
CA GLY A 15 -12.14 3.77 3.81
C GLY A 15 -13.51 4.12 4.39
N VAL A 16 -14.58 4.00 3.60
CA VAL A 16 -15.97 4.20 4.08
C VAL A 16 -16.34 3.15 5.13
N GLU A 17 -16.00 1.88 4.89
CA GLU A 17 -16.30 0.79 5.82
C GLU A 17 -15.52 0.92 7.14
N VAL A 18 -14.23 1.25 7.06
CA VAL A 18 -13.42 1.48 8.26
C VAL A 18 -13.91 2.68 9.05
N ALA A 19 -14.21 3.81 8.39
CA ALA A 19 -14.71 5.00 9.05
C ALA A 19 -16.05 4.71 9.76
N ARG A 20 -16.95 3.96 9.11
CA ARG A 20 -18.22 3.55 9.70
C ARG A 20 -18.02 2.65 10.92
N ALA A 21 -17.12 1.67 10.84
CA ALA A 21 -16.84 0.76 11.94
C ALA A 21 -16.24 1.50 13.16
N LEU A 22 -15.28 2.40 12.93
CA LEU A 22 -14.70 3.21 13.99
C LEU A 22 -15.73 4.13 14.65
N ALA A 23 -16.55 4.83 13.86
CA ALA A 23 -17.59 5.70 14.39
C ALA A 23 -18.65 4.91 15.19
N SER A 24 -19.03 3.71 14.72
CA SER A 24 -20.01 2.85 15.39
C SER A 24 -19.54 2.34 16.75
N SER A 25 -18.24 2.30 16.99
CA SER A 25 -17.68 1.86 18.27
C SER A 25 -17.96 2.84 19.42
N GLY A 26 -18.25 4.11 19.11
CA GLY A 26 -18.41 5.19 20.08
C GLY A 26 -17.13 5.58 20.83
N ALA A 27 -15.99 4.97 20.46
CA ALA A 27 -14.71 5.23 21.12
C ALA A 27 -13.88 6.34 20.43
N PHE A 28 -14.27 6.73 19.20
CA PHE A 28 -13.50 7.66 18.37
C PHE A 28 -14.42 8.74 17.79
N ASP A 29 -13.92 9.97 17.76
CA ASP A 29 -14.46 11.05 16.93
C ASP A 29 -13.80 10.95 15.55
N VAL A 30 -14.57 10.50 14.55
CA VAL A 30 -14.05 10.13 13.24
C VAL A 30 -14.33 11.21 12.21
N THR A 31 -13.29 11.77 11.62
CA THR A 31 -13.36 12.71 10.50
C THR A 31 -12.89 12.03 9.20
N PRO A 32 -13.79 11.51 8.35
CA PRO A 32 -13.39 10.91 7.08
C PRO A 32 -12.88 11.96 6.10
N LEU A 33 -11.69 11.73 5.55
CA LEU A 33 -11.10 12.59 4.52
C LEU A 33 -10.91 11.82 3.22
N THR A 34 -11.38 12.41 2.12
CA THR A 34 -11.02 11.97 0.76
C THR A 34 -9.94 12.90 0.24
N VAL A 35 -8.79 12.33 -0.06
CA VAL A 35 -7.60 13.08 -0.47
C VAL A 35 -6.98 12.46 -1.71
N ASP A 36 -6.11 13.21 -2.36
CA ASP A 36 -5.23 12.71 -3.42
C ASP A 36 -3.80 12.55 -2.86
N ARG A 37 -3.04 13.62 -2.82
CA ARG A 37 -1.70 13.68 -2.20
C ARG A 37 -1.69 14.77 -1.12
N PRO A 38 -2.14 14.45 0.09
CA PRO A 38 -2.19 15.46 1.15
C PRO A 38 -0.78 15.88 1.57
N THR A 39 -0.62 17.17 1.85
CA THR A 39 0.59 17.70 2.50
C THR A 39 0.50 17.52 4.01
N ALA A 40 1.65 17.61 4.71
CA ALA A 40 1.68 17.61 6.17
C ALA A 40 0.77 18.71 6.76
N ASP A 41 0.84 19.93 6.22
CA ASP A 41 0.02 21.07 6.68
C ASP A 41 -1.48 20.83 6.51
N ALA A 42 -1.90 20.21 5.39
CA ALA A 42 -3.29 19.88 5.15
C ALA A 42 -3.82 18.84 6.16
N LEU A 43 -2.99 17.91 6.58
CA LEU A 43 -3.31 16.93 7.61
C LEU A 43 -3.33 17.58 9.00
N LEU A 44 -2.35 18.41 9.33
CA LEU A 44 -2.29 19.17 10.59
C LEU A 44 -3.50 20.09 10.80
N ALA A 45 -4.00 20.71 9.73
CA ALA A 45 -5.17 21.57 9.78
C ALA A 45 -6.43 20.86 10.30
N GLN A 46 -6.49 19.53 10.20
CA GLN A 46 -7.57 18.71 10.76
C GLN A 46 -7.43 18.48 12.27
N ARG A 47 -6.28 18.79 12.86
CA ARG A 47 -5.96 18.59 14.29
C ARG A 47 -6.24 17.17 14.79
N PRO A 48 -5.75 16.12 14.10
CA PRO A 48 -6.00 14.75 14.51
C PRO A 48 -5.10 14.35 15.68
N ASP A 49 -5.59 13.49 16.57
CA ASP A 49 -4.75 12.75 17.53
C ASP A 49 -4.07 11.56 16.85
N VAL A 50 -4.81 10.90 15.94
CA VAL A 50 -4.34 9.73 15.18
C VAL A 50 -4.81 9.81 13.74
N ILE A 51 -3.94 9.46 12.81
CA ILE A 51 -4.28 9.31 11.39
C ILE A 51 -4.36 7.83 11.04
N TYR A 52 -5.50 7.40 10.48
CA TYR A 52 -5.69 6.06 9.94
C TYR A 52 -5.69 6.12 8.41
N PRO A 53 -4.56 5.86 7.76
CA PRO A 53 -4.46 5.91 6.31
C PRO A 53 -5.12 4.67 5.68
N ILE A 54 -5.98 4.89 4.69
CA ILE A 54 -6.59 3.84 3.85
C ILE A 54 -6.33 4.19 2.37
N LEU A 55 -5.18 4.73 2.06
CA LEU A 55 -4.76 4.95 0.69
C LEU A 55 -4.01 3.70 0.23
N HIS A 56 -4.36 3.19 -0.95
CA HIS A 56 -3.71 2.04 -1.56
C HIS A 56 -2.76 2.48 -2.68
N GLY A 57 -1.93 1.54 -3.13
CA GLY A 57 -0.99 1.75 -4.22
C GLY A 57 0.36 2.34 -3.81
N PRO A 58 1.26 2.55 -4.79
CA PRO A 58 2.65 2.95 -4.54
C PRO A 58 2.80 4.23 -3.71
N TRP A 59 1.94 5.23 -3.91
CA TRP A 59 2.00 6.47 -3.15
C TRP A 59 1.41 6.30 -1.73
N GLY A 60 0.28 5.59 -1.63
CA GLY A 60 -0.46 5.43 -0.38
C GLY A 60 0.14 4.43 0.60
N GLU A 61 0.76 3.36 0.09
CA GLU A 61 1.30 2.25 0.88
C GLU A 61 2.80 2.02 0.65
N GLY A 62 3.38 2.64 -0.38
CA GLY A 62 4.75 2.37 -0.83
C GLY A 62 5.83 3.26 -0.22
N GLY A 63 5.52 4.07 0.79
CA GLY A 63 6.49 4.91 1.48
C GLY A 63 6.20 6.41 1.47
N PRO A 64 5.80 7.06 0.36
CA PRO A 64 5.65 8.52 0.31
C PRO A 64 4.67 9.08 1.34
N LEU A 65 3.50 8.48 1.50
CA LEU A 65 2.56 8.89 2.55
C LEU A 65 3.13 8.63 3.94
N GLN A 66 3.79 7.48 4.14
CA GLN A 66 4.37 7.11 5.43
C GLN A 66 5.48 8.06 5.86
N GLU A 67 6.24 8.65 4.92
CA GLU A 67 7.25 9.69 5.23
C GLU A 67 6.58 10.93 5.82
N ILE A 68 5.46 11.37 5.24
CA ILE A 68 4.67 12.50 5.76
C ILE A 68 4.13 12.17 7.16
N LEU A 69 3.56 10.98 7.33
CA LEU A 69 2.98 10.56 8.60
C LEU A 69 4.04 10.40 9.71
N GLU A 70 5.20 9.84 9.38
CA GLU A 70 6.31 9.73 10.35
C GLU A 70 6.86 11.09 10.74
N GLN A 71 6.97 12.03 9.80
CA GLN A 71 7.33 13.42 10.09
C GLN A 71 6.34 14.06 11.07
N LEU A 72 5.02 13.88 10.84
CA LEU A 72 3.99 14.39 11.73
C LEU A 72 4.06 13.76 13.13
N ALA A 73 4.32 12.46 13.19
CA ALA A 73 4.49 11.76 14.47
C ALA A 73 5.68 12.30 15.26
N LEU A 74 6.83 12.49 14.61
CA LEU A 74 8.06 12.97 15.24
C LEU A 74 7.99 14.45 15.65
N SER A 75 7.36 15.29 14.81
CA SER A 75 7.37 16.75 15.01
C SER A 75 6.20 17.26 15.85
N HIS A 76 5.05 16.55 15.84
CA HIS A 76 3.80 17.03 16.44
C HIS A 76 3.16 16.00 17.37
N GLY A 77 3.75 14.81 17.53
CA GLY A 77 3.21 13.76 18.40
C GLY A 77 1.92 13.10 17.87
N ILE A 78 1.58 13.29 16.59
CA ILE A 78 0.38 12.70 15.98
C ILE A 78 0.63 11.24 15.69
N GLY A 79 -0.18 10.34 16.28
CA GLY A 79 -0.10 8.91 15.99
C GLY A 79 -0.54 8.59 14.56
N TYR A 80 -0.09 7.47 14.01
CA TYR A 80 -0.67 6.91 12.79
C TYR A 80 -0.69 5.39 12.81
N VAL A 81 -1.64 4.80 12.10
CA VAL A 81 -1.78 3.35 11.96
C VAL A 81 -1.08 2.91 10.68
N GLY A 82 -0.13 1.98 10.81
CA GLY A 82 0.56 1.43 9.66
C GLY A 82 2.08 1.29 9.86
N PRO A 83 2.78 0.77 8.85
CA PRO A 83 4.22 0.60 8.91
C PRO A 83 4.96 1.94 8.76
N ARG A 84 6.21 1.96 9.20
CA ARG A 84 7.14 3.06 8.90
C ARG A 84 7.48 3.10 7.40
N PRO A 85 8.04 4.21 6.88
CA PRO A 85 8.32 4.36 5.44
C PRO A 85 9.14 3.22 4.84
N ARG A 86 10.27 2.87 5.44
CA ARG A 86 11.16 1.83 4.90
C ARG A 86 10.53 0.43 4.84
N PRO A 87 9.87 -0.10 5.88
CA PRO A 87 9.06 -1.31 5.78
C PRO A 87 7.97 -1.24 4.70
N ALA A 88 7.28 -0.10 4.58
CA ALA A 88 6.26 0.11 3.55
C ALA A 88 6.83 -0.04 2.12
N MET A 89 7.95 0.62 1.83
CA MET A 89 8.65 0.54 0.55
C MET A 89 9.07 -0.90 0.21
N ILE A 90 9.57 -1.65 1.19
CA ILE A 90 9.97 -3.05 0.98
C ILE A 90 8.75 -3.93 0.70
N ALA A 91 7.68 -3.76 1.49
CA ALA A 91 6.45 -4.54 1.33
C ALA A 91 5.75 -4.28 -0.01
N MET A 92 5.77 -3.04 -0.50
CA MET A 92 5.21 -2.68 -1.80
C MET A 92 5.96 -3.33 -2.96
N ASN A 93 7.27 -3.48 -2.88
CA ASN A 93 8.09 -4.08 -3.93
C ASN A 93 8.18 -5.60 -3.75
N LYS A 94 7.54 -6.36 -4.66
CA LYS A 94 7.46 -7.83 -4.59
C LYS A 94 8.82 -8.52 -4.67
N LEU A 95 9.78 -7.95 -5.40
CA LEU A 95 11.13 -8.51 -5.51
C LEU A 95 11.92 -8.29 -4.22
N ALA A 96 11.84 -7.09 -3.65
CA ALA A 96 12.46 -6.77 -2.37
C ALA A 96 11.89 -7.63 -1.24
N THR A 97 10.55 -7.80 -1.20
CA THR A 97 9.88 -8.68 -0.24
C THR A 97 10.35 -10.13 -0.38
N LYS A 98 10.45 -10.65 -1.61
CA LYS A 98 10.94 -12.01 -1.85
C LYS A 98 12.40 -12.19 -1.45
N SER A 99 13.25 -11.22 -1.73
CA SER A 99 14.66 -11.23 -1.32
C SER A 99 14.80 -11.27 0.20
N MET A 100 14.00 -10.46 0.91
CA MET A 100 13.97 -10.46 2.37
C MET A 100 13.44 -11.79 2.93
N ALA A 101 12.36 -12.31 2.37
CA ALA A 101 11.78 -13.60 2.76
C ALA A 101 12.82 -14.73 2.60
N ALA A 102 13.56 -14.76 1.51
CA ALA A 102 14.63 -15.74 1.28
C ALA A 102 15.74 -15.62 2.33
N GLY A 103 16.16 -14.39 2.67
CA GLY A 103 17.14 -14.14 3.74
C GLY A 103 16.69 -14.61 5.13
N LEU A 104 15.38 -14.70 5.36
CA LEU A 104 14.75 -15.19 6.59
C LEU A 104 14.39 -16.68 6.53
N GLY A 105 14.74 -17.39 5.46
CA GLY A 105 14.39 -18.80 5.28
C GLY A 105 12.93 -19.06 4.93
N VAL A 106 12.13 -18.02 4.60
CA VAL A 106 10.75 -18.16 4.19
C VAL A 106 10.70 -18.51 2.69
N ARG A 107 10.14 -19.67 2.39
CA ARG A 107 10.01 -20.14 0.99
C ARG A 107 8.92 -19.37 0.26
N THR A 108 9.26 -18.90 -0.96
CA THR A 108 8.32 -18.29 -1.89
C THR A 108 8.38 -19.01 -3.24
N PRO A 109 7.34 -18.95 -4.08
CA PRO A 109 7.40 -19.50 -5.42
C PRO A 109 8.55 -18.89 -6.23
N ARG A 110 9.12 -19.68 -7.17
CA ARG A 110 10.12 -19.16 -8.11
C ARG A 110 9.58 -17.95 -8.85
N SER A 111 10.41 -16.96 -9.06
CA SER A 111 10.01 -15.72 -9.75
C SER A 111 11.22 -15.08 -10.42
N ARG A 112 10.95 -14.28 -11.43
CA ARG A 112 11.92 -13.36 -12.03
C ARG A 112 11.22 -12.08 -12.47
N GLU A 113 11.97 -11.01 -12.57
CA GLU A 113 11.54 -9.81 -13.29
C GLU A 113 11.66 -10.07 -14.79
N LEU A 114 10.64 -9.65 -15.54
CA LEU A 114 10.61 -9.69 -17.00
C LEU A 114 10.53 -8.26 -17.54
N ARG A 115 11.32 -7.98 -18.56
CA ARG A 115 11.19 -6.77 -19.36
C ARG A 115 10.59 -7.10 -20.71
N ILE A 116 9.97 -6.12 -21.34
CA ILE A 116 9.39 -6.29 -22.68
C ILE A 116 10.50 -6.74 -23.64
N GLY A 117 10.26 -7.84 -24.35
CA GLY A 117 11.20 -8.42 -25.31
C GLY A 117 12.14 -9.46 -24.72
N GLU A 118 12.14 -9.69 -23.40
CA GLU A 118 12.92 -10.78 -22.80
C GLU A 118 12.18 -12.13 -22.93
N PRO A 119 12.93 -13.22 -23.18
CA PRO A 119 12.31 -14.55 -23.23
C PRO A 119 11.86 -14.99 -21.83
N LEU A 120 10.70 -15.63 -21.77
CA LEU A 120 10.17 -16.24 -20.56
C LEU A 120 10.81 -17.61 -20.36
N ASP A 121 11.53 -17.82 -19.27
CA ASP A 121 12.17 -19.09 -18.87
C ASP A 121 11.37 -19.86 -17.79
N LEU A 122 10.18 -19.37 -17.46
CA LEU A 122 9.26 -20.01 -16.53
C LEU A 122 8.17 -20.72 -17.32
N VAL A 123 7.83 -21.93 -16.89
CA VAL A 123 6.79 -22.77 -17.50
C VAL A 123 5.47 -22.55 -16.79
N ALA A 124 4.37 -22.52 -17.55
CA ALA A 124 3.01 -22.45 -17.02
C ALA A 124 2.70 -23.68 -16.11
N PRO A 125 1.83 -23.56 -15.10
CA PRO A 125 1.08 -22.35 -14.77
C PRO A 125 1.92 -21.26 -14.06
N LEU A 126 1.74 -20.02 -14.45
CA LEU A 126 2.43 -18.89 -13.84
C LEU A 126 1.52 -17.67 -13.69
N VAL A 127 1.97 -16.70 -12.90
CA VAL A 127 1.26 -15.44 -12.69
C VAL A 127 2.19 -14.29 -13.08
N LEU A 128 1.73 -13.48 -14.03
CA LEU A 128 2.34 -12.20 -14.36
C LEU A 128 1.67 -11.09 -13.54
N LYS A 129 2.44 -10.21 -12.97
CA LYS A 129 1.92 -9.09 -12.18
C LYS A 129 2.95 -7.96 -12.10
N PRO A 130 2.50 -6.69 -11.96
CA PRO A 130 3.39 -5.56 -11.71
C PRO A 130 4.22 -5.78 -10.43
N SER A 131 5.46 -5.29 -10.43
CA SER A 131 6.36 -5.44 -9.26
C SER A 131 5.93 -4.60 -8.06
N ASN A 132 5.30 -3.44 -8.30
CA ASN A 132 5.01 -2.43 -7.27
C ASN A 132 3.52 -2.08 -7.08
N ASP A 133 2.60 -2.77 -7.75
CA ASP A 133 1.16 -2.54 -7.59
C ASP A 133 0.50 -3.62 -6.72
N GLY A 134 -0.67 -3.29 -6.16
CA GLY A 134 -1.45 -4.18 -5.31
C GLY A 134 -2.83 -4.52 -5.89
N SER A 135 -3.76 -4.94 -5.04
CA SER A 135 -5.19 -5.22 -5.32
C SER A 135 -5.48 -6.04 -6.59
N SER A 136 -4.52 -6.85 -7.04
CA SER A 136 -4.60 -7.65 -8.27
C SER A 136 -4.80 -6.83 -9.57
N VAL A 137 -4.49 -5.55 -9.54
CA VAL A 137 -4.49 -4.71 -10.75
C VAL A 137 -3.45 -5.26 -11.73
N ASP A 138 -3.83 -5.42 -13.00
CA ASP A 138 -3.02 -5.98 -14.09
C ASP A 138 -2.41 -7.36 -13.82
N LEU A 139 -2.95 -8.12 -12.87
CA LEU A 139 -2.55 -9.49 -12.63
C LEU A 139 -3.11 -10.42 -13.73
N ARG A 140 -2.26 -11.28 -14.30
CA ARG A 140 -2.65 -12.27 -15.29
C ARG A 140 -2.22 -13.67 -14.86
N ILE A 141 -3.16 -14.61 -14.91
CA ILE A 141 -2.91 -16.03 -14.66
C ILE A 141 -2.77 -16.74 -16.01
N CYS A 142 -1.58 -17.22 -16.30
CA CYS A 142 -1.27 -17.99 -17.50
C CYS A 142 -1.29 -19.48 -17.13
N LYS A 143 -2.31 -20.18 -17.61
CA LYS A 143 -2.51 -21.63 -17.30
C LYS A 143 -1.76 -22.54 -18.25
N ASN A 144 -1.55 -22.11 -19.48
CA ASN A 144 -0.91 -22.83 -20.57
C ASN A 144 0.23 -22.00 -21.16
N ALA A 145 1.05 -22.60 -21.99
CA ALA A 145 2.20 -21.98 -22.63
C ALA A 145 1.87 -21.14 -23.89
N ASP A 146 0.58 -21.03 -24.25
CA ASP A 146 0.09 -20.32 -25.44
C ASP A 146 -0.15 -18.82 -25.16
#